data_3d7812f0340398c3066c78cf749e66ad
#
_entry.id   3d7812f0340398c3066c78cf749e66ad
#
_cell.length_a   1.000
_cell.length_b   1.000
_cell.length_c   1.000
_cell.angle_alpha   90.00
_cell.angle_beta   90.00
_cell.angle_gamma   90.00
#
_symmetry.space_group_name_H-M   'P 1'
#
loop_
_entity.id
_entity.type
_entity.pdbx_description
1 polymer ?
#
loop_
_entity_poly.entity_id
_entity_poly.type
_entity_poly.pdbx_seq_one_letter_code
_entity_poly.pdbx_strand_id
1 'polypeptide(L)'
;MLVQWLLCWSLLAFLCLHVAAQYHPEGRPDPPGTPKRTKTKYSAVPEEANYLKCDVCKKSVRVLFQTVAEQQQTRKKKKKMTEEEILELVEGTCKPFSSSGGWILSTDLVQPEEDTLEIVQRDFMSRCKTECETVSRACHDTLGDVDTDVAELLYQGSLTQAQLINKVCYEMTDACKRKRSLTKPHKEEAFAPMPEKEYDMFKMIEETNYGGGRGGLSLYSREDIAESLGGDDVGQQ
;
A
#
# COMPACT_ATOMS: atom_id res chain seq x y z
N MET A 1 29.53 -4.65 55.42
CA MET A 1 28.54 -3.75 54.82
C MET A 1 28.51 -3.80 53.26
N LEU A 2 29.61 -4.00 52.56
CA LEU A 2 29.65 -4.08 51.06
C LEU A 2 28.95 -5.31 50.50
N VAL A 3 28.99 -6.47 51.15
CA VAL A 3 28.36 -7.72 50.65
C VAL A 3 26.84 -7.65 50.67
N GLN A 4 26.27 -6.91 51.59
CA GLN A 4 24.81 -6.76 51.74
C GLN A 4 24.21 -5.85 50.66
N TRP A 5 24.98 -4.91 50.15
CA TRP A 5 24.59 -4.02 49.02
C TRP A 5 24.58 -4.76 47.67
N LEU A 6 25.53 -5.65 47.45
CA LEU A 6 25.62 -6.44 46.22
C LEU A 6 24.47 -7.46 46.09
N LEU A 7 24.02 -8.04 47.22
CA LEU A 7 22.87 -8.97 47.21
C LEU A 7 21.53 -8.25 46.95
N CYS A 8 21.40 -7.01 47.43
CA CYS A 8 20.18 -6.24 47.19
C CYS A 8 20.04 -5.79 45.72
N TRP A 9 21.16 -5.47 45.06
CA TRP A 9 21.16 -5.09 43.61
C TRP A 9 20.90 -6.28 42.71
N SER A 10 21.40 -7.47 43.06
CA SER A 10 21.14 -8.68 42.27
C SER A 10 19.68 -9.14 42.37
N LEU A 11 19.04 -9.00 43.52
CA LEU A 11 17.62 -9.30 43.70
C LEU A 11 16.70 -8.33 42.98
N LEU A 12 17.04 -7.03 42.97
CA LEU A 12 16.29 -6.01 42.19
C LEU A 12 16.42 -6.21 40.68
N ALA A 13 17.60 -6.57 40.18
CA ALA A 13 17.81 -6.88 38.76
C ALA A 13 17.04 -8.15 38.35
N PHE A 14 16.97 -9.17 39.20
CA PHE A 14 16.19 -10.38 38.93
C PHE A 14 14.67 -10.11 38.90
N LEU A 15 14.18 -9.25 39.80
CA LEU A 15 12.77 -8.85 39.84
C LEU A 15 12.38 -8.02 38.60
N CYS A 16 13.24 -7.09 38.15
CA CYS A 16 12.98 -6.32 36.94
C CYS A 16 12.98 -7.19 35.67
N LEU A 17 13.85 -8.20 35.56
CA LEU A 17 13.87 -9.14 34.43
C LEU A 17 12.64 -10.04 34.40
N HIS A 18 12.08 -10.43 35.52
CA HIS A 18 10.87 -11.26 35.59
C HIS A 18 9.60 -10.47 35.27
N VAL A 19 9.54 -9.18 35.61
CA VAL A 19 8.40 -8.32 35.27
C VAL A 19 8.40 -7.95 33.78
N ALA A 20 9.59 -7.77 33.16
CA ALA A 20 9.68 -7.50 31.73
C ALA A 20 9.31 -8.72 30.86
N ALA A 21 9.49 -9.94 31.35
CA ALA A 21 9.15 -11.16 30.63
C ALA A 21 7.64 -11.48 30.62
N GLN A 22 6.83 -10.81 31.43
CA GLN A 22 5.37 -11.00 31.49
C GLN A 22 4.57 -9.93 30.74
N TYR A 23 5.22 -8.91 30.17
CA TYR A 23 4.56 -7.93 29.33
C TYR A 23 4.50 -8.44 27.88
N HIS A 24 3.66 -9.45 27.66
CA HIS A 24 3.13 -9.74 26.33
C HIS A 24 2.05 -8.67 26.06
N PRO A 25 2.15 -7.88 25.02
CA PRO A 25 1.03 -7.04 24.59
C PRO A 25 0.01 -7.91 23.85
N GLU A 26 -0.63 -8.84 24.57
CA GLU A 26 -1.87 -9.42 24.09
C GLU A 26 -2.93 -8.32 24.09
N GLY A 27 -3.38 -8.04 22.89
CA GLY A 27 -4.43 -7.14 22.47
C GLY A 27 -5.16 -6.37 23.56
N ARG A 28 -4.90 -5.07 23.64
CA ARG A 28 -5.81 -4.16 24.36
C ARG A 28 -7.20 -4.38 23.76
N PRO A 29 -8.23 -4.74 24.55
CA PRO A 29 -9.57 -4.88 24.02
C PRO A 29 -9.97 -3.57 23.36
N ASP A 30 -10.47 -3.68 22.13
CA ASP A 30 -10.96 -2.51 21.39
C ASP A 30 -12.00 -1.78 22.23
N PRO A 31 -12.00 -0.44 22.25
CA PRO A 31 -13.00 0.33 22.98
C PRO A 31 -14.40 -0.07 22.49
N PRO A 32 -15.40 -0.15 23.38
CA PRO A 32 -16.75 -0.51 23.00
C PRO A 32 -17.28 0.48 21.97
N GLY A 33 -17.70 -0.04 20.80
CA GLY A 33 -18.19 0.75 19.67
C GLY A 33 -17.20 0.85 18.49
N THR A 34 -15.98 0.29 18.57
CA THR A 34 -15.14 0.15 17.37
C THR A 34 -15.77 -0.89 16.44
N PRO A 35 -16.09 -0.51 15.18
CA PRO A 35 -16.56 -1.47 14.20
C PRO A 35 -15.51 -2.55 14.03
N LYS A 36 -15.91 -3.81 14.20
CA LYS A 36 -15.02 -4.96 13.92
C LYS A 36 -14.53 -4.82 12.50
N ARG A 37 -13.20 -4.73 12.32
CA ARG A 37 -12.56 -4.78 11.02
C ARG A 37 -13.14 -5.96 10.25
N THR A 38 -14.04 -5.68 9.31
CA THR A 38 -14.55 -6.71 8.40
C THR A 38 -13.36 -7.25 7.64
N LYS A 39 -13.09 -8.54 7.78
CA LYS A 39 -12.05 -9.19 6.98
C LYS A 39 -12.42 -8.97 5.54
N THR A 40 -11.54 -8.32 4.77
CA THR A 40 -11.71 -8.19 3.33
C THR A 40 -12.04 -9.56 2.76
N LYS A 41 -13.09 -9.66 1.97
CA LYS A 41 -13.54 -10.91 1.34
C LYS A 41 -12.46 -11.52 0.43
N TYR A 42 -11.55 -10.69 -0.01
CA TYR A 42 -10.47 -11.01 -0.94
C TYR A 42 -9.12 -10.89 -0.23
N SER A 43 -8.18 -11.75 -0.60
CA SER A 43 -6.83 -11.77 -0.05
C SER A 43 -5.81 -11.99 -1.15
N ALA A 44 -4.66 -11.36 -1.03
CA ALA A 44 -3.54 -11.54 -1.96
C ALA A 44 -3.10 -13.01 -2.05
N VAL A 45 -2.67 -13.44 -3.23
CA VAL A 45 -2.01 -14.73 -3.48
C VAL A 45 -0.49 -14.52 -3.31
N PRO A 46 0.13 -15.03 -2.22
CA PRO A 46 1.52 -14.70 -1.89
C PRO A 46 2.53 -15.15 -2.94
N GLU A 47 2.27 -16.27 -3.63
CA GLU A 47 3.13 -16.80 -4.67
C GLU A 47 3.15 -15.89 -5.89
N GLU A 48 1.97 -15.49 -6.36
CA GLU A 48 1.82 -14.55 -7.49
C GLU A 48 2.39 -13.17 -7.14
N ALA A 49 2.13 -12.66 -5.92
CA ALA A 49 2.70 -11.42 -5.45
C ALA A 49 4.23 -11.47 -5.49
N ASN A 50 4.83 -12.59 -5.04
CA ASN A 50 6.27 -12.78 -5.12
C ASN A 50 6.78 -12.87 -6.57
N TYR A 51 6.04 -13.52 -7.46
CA TYR A 51 6.38 -13.61 -8.90
C TYR A 51 6.40 -12.21 -9.55
N LEU A 52 5.39 -11.40 -9.26
CA LEU A 52 5.17 -10.08 -9.88
C LEU A 52 6.08 -8.95 -9.35
N LYS A 53 6.87 -9.18 -8.30
CA LYS A 53 7.67 -8.12 -7.64
C LYS A 53 8.45 -7.22 -8.59
N CYS A 54 9.10 -7.80 -9.62
CA CYS A 54 9.89 -7.01 -10.55
C CYS A 54 9.04 -6.09 -11.43
N ASP A 55 7.95 -6.60 -12.00
CA ASP A 55 7.11 -5.83 -12.91
C ASP A 55 6.28 -4.79 -12.16
N VAL A 56 5.80 -5.15 -10.98
CA VAL A 56 5.13 -4.22 -10.06
C VAL A 56 6.09 -3.13 -9.59
N CYS A 57 7.33 -3.44 -9.22
CA CYS A 57 8.34 -2.43 -8.87
C CYS A 57 8.56 -1.44 -10.02
N LYS A 58 8.81 -1.94 -11.22
CA LYS A 58 9.01 -1.07 -12.39
C LYS A 58 7.80 -0.20 -12.69
N LYS A 59 6.59 -0.75 -12.53
CA LYS A 59 5.34 -0.01 -12.78
C LYS A 59 5.12 1.05 -11.72
N SER A 60 5.23 0.73 -10.43
CA SER A 60 5.01 1.68 -9.34
C SER A 60 6.02 2.83 -9.35
N VAL A 61 7.32 2.55 -9.59
CA VAL A 61 8.34 3.61 -9.72
C VAL A 61 8.09 4.50 -10.93
N ARG A 62 7.59 3.94 -12.04
CA ARG A 62 7.20 4.72 -13.22
C ARG A 62 6.02 5.63 -12.92
N VAL A 63 5.00 5.12 -12.26
CA VAL A 63 3.83 5.89 -11.84
C VAL A 63 4.24 7.04 -10.91
N LEU A 64 5.04 6.75 -9.88
CA LEU A 64 5.55 7.76 -8.96
C LEU A 64 6.31 8.88 -9.69
N PHE A 65 7.24 8.51 -10.58
CA PHE A 65 8.01 9.49 -11.35
C PHE A 65 7.09 10.41 -12.18
N GLN A 66 6.08 9.84 -12.84
CA GLN A 66 5.11 10.60 -13.64
C GLN A 66 4.24 11.49 -12.75
N THR A 67 3.69 10.96 -11.67
CA THR A 67 2.84 11.70 -10.73
C THR A 67 3.57 12.90 -10.14
N VAL A 68 4.81 12.72 -9.68
CA VAL A 68 5.63 13.83 -9.15
C VAL A 68 5.90 14.87 -10.24
N ALA A 69 6.21 14.45 -11.46
CA ALA A 69 6.45 15.38 -12.58
C ALA A 69 5.19 16.17 -12.93
N GLU A 70 4.03 15.53 -13.02
CA GLU A 70 2.74 16.17 -13.31
C GLU A 70 2.33 17.15 -12.21
N GLN A 71 2.43 16.74 -10.94
CA GLN A 71 2.13 17.61 -9.82
C GLN A 71 3.06 18.82 -9.77
N GLN A 72 4.34 18.62 -10.05
CA GLN A 72 5.30 19.73 -10.11
C GLN A 72 4.96 20.74 -11.23
N GLN A 73 4.47 20.27 -12.39
CA GLN A 73 4.09 21.14 -13.51
C GLN A 73 2.82 21.96 -13.22
N THR A 74 1.85 21.37 -12.53
CA THR A 74 0.56 22.03 -12.23
C THR A 74 0.67 23.09 -11.11
N ARG A 75 1.77 23.11 -10.35
CA ARG A 75 1.95 24.04 -9.24
C ARG A 75 2.08 25.48 -9.69
N LYS A 76 1.26 26.36 -9.10
CA LYS A 76 1.35 27.82 -9.28
C LYS A 76 2.66 28.33 -8.71
N LYS A 77 3.31 29.28 -9.41
CA LYS A 77 4.53 29.99 -8.97
C LYS A 77 5.80 29.12 -8.88
N LYS A 78 5.90 28.01 -9.61
CA LYS A 78 7.10 27.13 -9.64
C LYS A 78 7.58 26.68 -8.25
N LYS A 79 6.69 26.60 -7.28
CA LYS A 79 7.05 26.08 -5.94
C LYS A 79 7.32 24.60 -6.07
N LYS A 80 8.55 24.19 -5.72
CA LYS A 80 8.95 22.78 -5.69
C LYS A 80 8.10 22.02 -4.66
N MET A 81 7.76 20.76 -4.95
CA MET A 81 7.16 19.87 -3.95
C MET A 81 8.14 19.70 -2.77
N THR A 82 7.59 19.57 -1.58
CA THR A 82 8.39 19.22 -0.40
C THR A 82 8.66 17.71 -0.40
N GLU A 83 9.68 17.30 0.32
CA GLU A 83 9.99 15.88 0.48
C GLU A 83 8.85 15.12 1.17
N GLU A 84 8.21 15.76 2.18
CA GLU A 84 7.03 15.23 2.87
C GLU A 84 5.86 14.95 1.90
N GLU A 85 5.56 15.88 1.00
CA GLU A 85 4.52 15.71 -0.02
C GLU A 85 4.84 14.55 -0.98
N ILE A 86 6.12 14.36 -1.30
CA ILE A 86 6.56 13.25 -2.15
C ILE A 86 6.49 11.93 -1.37
N LEU A 87 6.87 11.93 -0.10
CA LEU A 87 6.78 10.75 0.76
C LEU A 87 5.34 10.27 0.89
N GLU A 88 4.37 11.17 1.07
CA GLU A 88 2.94 10.81 1.07
C GLU A 88 2.51 10.10 -0.23
N LEU A 89 3.03 10.53 -1.39
CA LEU A 89 2.76 9.84 -2.66
C LEU A 89 3.39 8.45 -2.70
N VAL A 90 4.62 8.31 -2.20
CA VAL A 90 5.32 7.02 -2.15
C VAL A 90 4.59 6.05 -1.24
N GLU A 91 4.24 6.45 -0.02
CA GLU A 91 3.47 5.64 0.93
C GLU A 91 2.07 5.26 0.40
N GLY A 92 1.50 6.11 -0.44
CA GLY A 92 0.20 5.90 -1.07
C GLY A 92 0.26 4.93 -2.26
N THR A 93 1.40 4.84 -2.98
CA THR A 93 1.46 4.19 -4.29
C THR A 93 1.07 2.71 -4.31
N CYS A 94 1.20 2.03 -3.16
CA CYS A 94 0.82 0.63 -3.00
C CYS A 94 -0.59 0.44 -2.41
N LYS A 95 -1.30 1.51 -2.12
CA LYS A 95 -2.67 1.50 -1.57
C LYS A 95 -3.67 1.77 -2.70
N PRO A 96 -4.49 0.80 -3.13
CA PRO A 96 -5.35 0.93 -4.32
C PRO A 96 -6.26 2.15 -4.33
N PHE A 97 -6.63 2.64 -3.15
CA PHE A 97 -7.60 3.73 -2.96
C PHE A 97 -6.98 5.05 -2.53
N SER A 98 -5.66 5.19 -2.70
CA SER A 98 -4.97 6.48 -2.55
C SER A 98 -4.83 7.19 -3.89
N SER A 99 -4.52 8.48 -3.85
CA SER A 99 -4.30 9.31 -5.05
C SER A 99 -3.17 8.80 -5.95
N SER A 100 -2.13 8.18 -5.37
CA SER A 100 -1.01 7.62 -6.12
C SER A 100 -1.12 6.12 -6.40
N GLY A 101 -2.08 5.42 -5.77
CA GLY A 101 -2.27 3.97 -5.88
C GLY A 101 -3.35 3.50 -6.83
N GLY A 102 -4.16 4.42 -7.39
CA GLY A 102 -5.28 4.10 -8.28
C GLY A 102 -4.90 3.27 -9.51
N TRP A 103 -3.64 3.30 -9.94
CA TRP A 103 -3.13 2.46 -11.02
C TRP A 103 -3.33 0.96 -10.77
N ILE A 104 -3.38 0.53 -9.49
CA ILE A 104 -3.61 -0.87 -9.11
C ILE A 104 -5.02 -1.30 -9.50
N LEU A 105 -6.01 -0.41 -9.35
CA LEU A 105 -7.42 -0.70 -9.71
C LEU A 105 -7.63 -0.87 -11.22
N SER A 106 -6.74 -0.34 -12.04
CA SER A 106 -6.76 -0.51 -13.50
C SER A 106 -5.71 -1.51 -13.99
N THR A 107 -5.13 -2.28 -13.08
CA THR A 107 -4.18 -3.36 -13.39
C THR A 107 -4.88 -4.71 -13.32
N ASP A 108 -4.86 -5.43 -14.43
CA ASP A 108 -5.36 -6.79 -14.61
C ASP A 108 -4.19 -7.77 -14.62
N LEU A 109 -4.40 -8.98 -14.12
CA LEU A 109 -3.43 -10.07 -14.19
C LEU A 109 -3.82 -11.05 -15.27
N VAL A 110 -2.93 -11.28 -16.23
CA VAL A 110 -3.17 -12.17 -17.36
C VAL A 110 -2.11 -13.25 -17.42
N GLN A 111 -2.53 -14.48 -17.61
CA GLN A 111 -1.63 -15.62 -17.80
C GLN A 111 -1.55 -16.01 -19.29
N PRO A 112 -0.62 -15.42 -20.09
CA PRO A 112 -0.52 -15.74 -21.52
C PRO A 112 0.03 -17.16 -21.78
N GLU A 113 0.84 -17.67 -20.87
CA GLU A 113 1.44 -19.01 -20.94
C GLU A 113 1.38 -19.64 -19.54
N GLU A 114 1.47 -20.96 -19.46
CA GLU A 114 1.25 -21.74 -18.22
C GLU A 114 2.12 -21.30 -17.03
N ASP A 115 3.35 -20.84 -17.29
CA ASP A 115 4.34 -20.46 -16.27
C ASP A 115 4.61 -18.95 -16.21
N THR A 116 3.85 -18.13 -16.92
CA THR A 116 3.99 -16.67 -16.96
C THR A 116 2.76 -15.98 -16.39
N LEU A 117 2.96 -14.84 -15.75
CA LEU A 117 1.90 -13.94 -15.26
C LEU A 117 2.33 -12.51 -15.54
N GLU A 118 1.48 -11.76 -16.19
CA GLU A 118 1.76 -10.39 -16.63
C GLU A 118 0.76 -9.40 -16.05
N ILE A 119 1.24 -8.19 -15.74
CA ILE A 119 0.40 -7.05 -15.37
C ILE A 119 -0.02 -6.30 -16.64
N VAL A 120 -1.30 -6.20 -16.89
CA VAL A 120 -1.88 -5.50 -18.04
C VAL A 120 -2.65 -4.28 -17.56
N GLN A 121 -2.32 -3.11 -18.10
CA GLN A 121 -3.05 -1.87 -17.80
C GLN A 121 -4.32 -1.81 -18.64
N ARG A 122 -5.47 -1.62 -17.98
CA ARG A 122 -6.77 -1.40 -18.63
C ARG A 122 -7.15 0.08 -18.60
N ASP A 123 -8.06 0.47 -19.49
CA ASP A 123 -8.51 1.86 -19.61
C ASP A 123 -9.55 2.27 -18.56
N PHE A 124 -9.96 1.34 -17.70
CA PHE A 124 -10.93 1.56 -16.65
C PHE A 124 -10.48 0.91 -15.33
N MET A 125 -11.03 1.39 -14.23
CA MET A 125 -10.81 0.82 -12.91
C MET A 125 -11.80 -0.31 -12.63
N SER A 126 -11.31 -1.41 -12.04
CA SER A 126 -12.09 -2.53 -11.54
C SER A 126 -12.23 -2.46 -10.01
N ARG A 127 -13.19 -3.21 -9.46
CA ARG A 127 -13.25 -3.42 -8.02
C ARG A 127 -12.00 -4.14 -7.54
N CYS A 128 -11.50 -3.72 -6.37
CA CYS A 128 -10.38 -4.41 -5.75
C CYS A 128 -10.81 -5.79 -5.23
N LYS A 129 -10.31 -6.83 -5.88
CA LYS A 129 -10.49 -8.23 -5.53
C LYS A 129 -9.11 -8.88 -5.29
N THR A 130 -9.02 -10.21 -5.46
CA THR A 130 -7.80 -10.99 -5.20
C THR A 130 -6.61 -10.52 -6.03
N GLU A 131 -6.79 -10.22 -7.31
CA GLU A 131 -5.71 -9.72 -8.19
C GLU A 131 -5.20 -8.35 -7.73
N CYS A 132 -6.11 -7.43 -7.45
CA CYS A 132 -5.78 -6.10 -6.93
C CYS A 132 -5.01 -6.20 -5.60
N GLU A 133 -5.47 -7.03 -4.66
CA GLU A 133 -4.78 -7.28 -3.38
C GLU A 133 -3.40 -7.92 -3.62
N THR A 134 -3.26 -8.77 -4.64
CA THR A 134 -2.00 -9.41 -5.00
C THR A 134 -0.99 -8.40 -5.55
N VAL A 135 -1.41 -7.49 -6.43
CA VAL A 135 -0.58 -6.40 -6.94
C VAL A 135 -0.20 -5.42 -5.83
N SER A 136 -1.17 -5.04 -4.98
CA SER A 136 -0.94 -4.19 -3.80
C SER A 136 0.10 -4.82 -2.87
N ARG A 137 -0.03 -6.11 -2.58
CA ARG A 137 0.93 -6.87 -1.78
C ARG A 137 2.33 -6.88 -2.39
N ALA A 138 2.45 -7.18 -3.69
CA ALA A 138 3.73 -7.17 -4.39
C ALA A 138 4.41 -5.80 -4.34
N CYS A 139 3.62 -4.71 -4.43
CA CYS A 139 4.08 -3.34 -4.31
C CYS A 139 4.61 -3.06 -2.89
N HIS A 140 3.86 -3.37 -1.85
CA HIS A 140 4.30 -3.21 -0.45
C HIS A 140 5.54 -4.03 -0.12
N ASP A 141 5.58 -5.29 -0.54
CA ASP A 141 6.72 -6.17 -0.33
C ASP A 141 8.00 -5.70 -1.06
N THR A 142 7.88 -4.69 -1.92
CA THR A 142 8.99 -4.15 -2.72
C THR A 142 9.40 -2.76 -2.26
N LEU A 143 8.45 -1.85 -2.05
CA LEU A 143 8.73 -0.45 -1.76
C LEU A 143 8.64 -0.10 -0.28
N GLY A 144 7.96 -0.92 0.55
CA GLY A 144 7.66 -0.58 1.93
C GLY A 144 8.88 -0.36 2.84
N ASP A 145 10.01 -0.98 2.53
CA ASP A 145 11.24 -0.84 3.31
C ASP A 145 12.18 0.26 2.76
N VAL A 146 11.85 0.87 1.63
CA VAL A 146 12.69 1.87 0.92
C VAL A 146 11.92 3.14 0.55
N ASP A 147 10.75 3.36 1.12
CA ASP A 147 9.84 4.46 0.79
C ASP A 147 10.49 5.84 0.98
N THR A 148 11.18 6.07 2.09
CA THR A 148 11.92 7.30 2.39
C THR A 148 13.05 7.54 1.40
N ASP A 149 13.83 6.52 1.08
CA ASP A 149 14.92 6.62 0.11
C ASP A 149 14.39 6.94 -1.31
N VAL A 150 13.27 6.32 -1.70
CA VAL A 150 12.60 6.61 -2.98
C VAL A 150 12.07 8.03 -3.01
N ALA A 151 11.50 8.53 -1.91
CA ALA A 151 11.03 9.91 -1.79
C ALA A 151 12.19 10.90 -1.93
N GLU A 152 13.32 10.65 -1.28
CA GLU A 152 14.53 11.47 -1.40
C GLU A 152 15.04 11.52 -2.85
N LEU A 153 15.16 10.37 -3.53
CA LEU A 153 15.59 10.30 -4.93
C LEU A 153 14.67 11.11 -5.87
N LEU A 154 13.36 11.02 -5.65
CA LEU A 154 12.37 11.79 -6.40
C LEU A 154 12.46 13.29 -6.09
N TYR A 155 12.67 13.65 -4.82
CA TYR A 155 12.85 15.04 -4.38
C TYR A 155 14.11 15.69 -4.97
N GLN A 156 15.22 14.96 -5.00
CA GLN A 156 16.46 15.41 -5.64
C GLN A 156 16.26 15.68 -7.13
N GLY A 157 15.46 14.84 -7.82
CA GLY A 157 15.10 15.00 -9.23
C GLY A 157 16.28 14.91 -10.19
N SER A 158 17.40 14.29 -9.77
CA SER A 158 18.62 14.16 -10.55
C SER A 158 18.63 12.97 -11.52
N LEU A 159 17.74 11.99 -11.31
CA LEU A 159 17.66 10.77 -12.08
C LEU A 159 16.57 10.84 -13.16
N THR A 160 16.86 10.24 -14.30
CA THR A 160 15.82 9.94 -15.29
C THR A 160 14.94 8.78 -14.78
N GLN A 161 13.75 8.63 -15.37
CA GLN A 161 12.83 7.53 -15.03
C GLN A 161 13.52 6.15 -15.12
N ALA A 162 14.30 5.90 -16.17
CA ALA A 162 15.02 4.63 -16.35
C ALA A 162 16.11 4.41 -15.30
N GLN A 163 16.82 5.47 -14.92
CA GLN A 163 17.84 5.41 -13.85
C GLN A 163 17.18 5.17 -12.48
N LEU A 164 16.05 5.82 -12.19
CA LEU A 164 15.31 5.62 -10.96
C LEU A 164 14.79 4.17 -10.86
N ILE A 165 14.21 3.62 -11.93
CA ILE A 165 13.78 2.21 -11.98
C ILE A 165 14.96 1.28 -11.72
N ASN A 166 16.10 1.51 -12.35
CA ASN A 166 17.31 0.70 -12.13
C ASN A 166 17.76 0.79 -10.68
N LYS A 167 17.84 2.00 -10.13
CA LYS A 167 18.27 2.24 -8.76
C LYS A 167 17.38 1.53 -7.75
N VAL A 168 16.06 1.71 -7.85
CA VAL A 168 15.11 1.13 -6.88
C VAL A 168 14.95 -0.38 -7.09
N CYS A 169 14.64 -0.84 -8.31
CA CYS A 169 14.19 -2.22 -8.52
C CYS A 169 15.33 -3.24 -8.66
N TYR A 170 16.56 -2.80 -8.95
CA TYR A 170 17.70 -3.70 -9.11
C TYR A 170 18.81 -3.51 -8.07
N GLU A 171 18.98 -2.28 -7.54
CA GLU A 171 20.07 -2.00 -6.60
C GLU A 171 19.58 -1.97 -5.16
N MET A 172 18.54 -1.17 -4.84
CA MET A 172 18.05 -0.98 -3.47
C MET A 172 17.20 -2.16 -3.00
N THR A 173 16.36 -2.72 -3.87
CA THR A 173 15.53 -3.88 -3.56
C THR A 173 16.04 -5.15 -4.22
N ASP A 174 15.47 -6.29 -3.86
CA ASP A 174 15.73 -7.57 -4.53
C ASP A 174 14.66 -7.92 -5.57
N ALA A 175 13.78 -6.98 -5.88
CA ALA A 175 12.60 -7.19 -6.72
C ALA A 175 12.94 -7.85 -8.06
N CYS A 176 13.98 -7.35 -8.76
CA CYS A 176 14.42 -7.82 -10.07
C CYS A 176 15.72 -8.64 -10.06
N LYS A 177 16.30 -8.95 -8.89
CA LYS A 177 17.58 -9.68 -8.83
C LYS A 177 17.46 -11.16 -9.15
N ARG A 178 16.28 -11.74 -8.96
CA ARG A 178 16.06 -13.19 -9.15
C ARG A 178 14.87 -13.42 -10.07
N LYS A 179 15.04 -14.34 -11.02
CA LYS A 179 13.90 -14.85 -11.78
C LYS A 179 13.06 -15.74 -10.85
N ARG A 180 11.76 -15.49 -10.79
CA ARG A 180 10.80 -16.25 -10.01
C ARG A 180 9.94 -17.08 -10.95
N SER A 181 9.41 -18.21 -10.48
CA SER A 181 8.52 -19.09 -11.23
C SER A 181 7.20 -19.25 -10.51
N LEU A 182 6.14 -19.43 -11.28
CA LEU A 182 4.85 -19.87 -10.75
C LEU A 182 4.87 -21.39 -10.60
N THR A 183 4.32 -21.89 -9.52
CA THR A 183 4.17 -23.36 -9.31
C THR A 183 2.73 -23.80 -9.53
N LYS A 184 1.79 -22.84 -9.58
CA LYS A 184 0.37 -23.07 -9.79
C LYS A 184 -0.15 -22.13 -10.88
N PRO A 185 -1.13 -22.57 -11.67
CA PRO A 185 -1.78 -21.72 -12.64
C PRO A 185 -2.53 -20.58 -11.92
N HIS A 186 -2.53 -19.41 -12.54
CA HIS A 186 -3.30 -18.25 -12.08
C HIS A 186 -4.80 -18.54 -12.22
N LYS A 187 -5.55 -18.08 -11.25
CA LYS A 187 -7.02 -18.14 -11.30
C LYS A 187 -7.54 -16.79 -11.75
N GLU A 188 -7.83 -16.68 -13.03
CA GLU A 188 -8.39 -15.46 -13.61
C GLU A 188 -9.67 -15.00 -12.89
N GLU A 189 -9.76 -13.71 -12.64
CA GLU A 189 -10.96 -13.03 -12.16
C GLU A 189 -11.54 -12.19 -13.28
N ALA A 190 -12.88 -12.05 -13.30
CA ALA A 190 -13.51 -11.15 -14.28
C ALA A 190 -13.10 -9.70 -13.97
N PHE A 191 -12.31 -9.11 -14.87
CA PHE A 191 -11.93 -7.70 -14.83
C PHE A 191 -13.04 -6.87 -15.48
N ALA A 192 -13.89 -6.29 -14.64
CA ALA A 192 -15.08 -5.53 -15.07
C ALA A 192 -15.04 -4.10 -14.52
N PRO A 193 -15.60 -3.12 -15.24
CA PRO A 193 -15.64 -1.75 -14.76
C PRO A 193 -16.24 -1.64 -13.36
N MET A 194 -15.63 -0.79 -12.53
CA MET A 194 -16.19 -0.41 -11.25
C MET A 194 -17.53 0.28 -11.44
N PRO A 195 -18.56 -0.01 -10.63
CA PRO A 195 -19.83 0.70 -10.70
C PRO A 195 -19.64 2.20 -10.55
N GLU A 196 -20.42 2.99 -11.31
CA GLU A 196 -20.29 4.45 -11.37
C GLU A 196 -20.29 5.11 -9.98
N LYS A 197 -21.20 4.73 -9.10
CA LYS A 197 -21.26 5.26 -7.72
C LYS A 197 -19.97 5.02 -6.92
N GLU A 198 -19.34 3.85 -7.09
CA GLU A 198 -18.07 3.53 -6.41
C GLU A 198 -16.92 4.32 -7.03
N TYR A 199 -16.94 4.48 -8.35
CA TYR A 199 -15.96 5.29 -9.06
C TYR A 199 -16.03 6.76 -8.66
N ASP A 200 -17.24 7.34 -8.59
CA ASP A 200 -17.45 8.72 -8.18
C ASP A 200 -16.99 8.96 -6.73
N MET A 201 -17.26 8.00 -5.85
CA MET A 201 -16.76 8.05 -4.47
C MET A 201 -15.23 8.00 -4.43
N PHE A 202 -14.61 7.15 -5.22
CA PHE A 202 -13.15 7.10 -5.34
C PHE A 202 -12.59 8.45 -5.82
N LYS A 203 -13.18 9.05 -6.85
CA LYS A 203 -12.80 10.36 -7.37
C LYS A 203 -12.95 11.47 -6.33
N MET A 204 -14.03 11.47 -5.58
CA MET A 204 -14.25 12.43 -4.50
C MET A 204 -13.16 12.32 -3.41
N ILE A 205 -12.75 11.11 -3.03
CA ILE A 205 -11.66 10.86 -2.07
C ILE A 205 -10.32 11.36 -2.64
N GLU A 206 -10.05 11.08 -3.92
CA GLU A 206 -8.86 11.54 -4.61
C GLU A 206 -8.77 13.08 -4.61
N GLU A 207 -9.85 13.77 -4.95
CA GLU A 207 -9.94 15.23 -5.01
C GLU A 207 -9.80 15.88 -3.63
N THR A 208 -10.39 15.30 -2.58
CA THR A 208 -10.29 15.82 -1.22
C THR A 208 -8.89 15.67 -0.63
N ASN A 209 -8.19 14.58 -0.93
CA ASN A 209 -6.81 14.38 -0.53
C ASN A 209 -5.84 15.31 -1.28
N TYR A 210 -6.15 15.64 -2.52
CA TYR A 210 -5.33 16.53 -3.36
C TYR A 210 -5.46 18.01 -2.97
N GLY A 211 -6.54 18.39 -2.32
CA GLY A 211 -6.84 19.80 -1.92
C GLY A 211 -6.03 20.33 -0.75
N GLY A 212 -5.07 19.60 -0.21
CA GLY A 212 -4.09 20.09 0.77
C GLY A 212 -4.68 20.55 2.10
N GLY A 213 -5.84 20.05 2.49
CA GLY A 213 -6.42 20.31 3.80
C GLY A 213 -6.05 19.24 4.81
N ARG A 214 -5.29 19.59 5.84
CA ARG A 214 -5.11 18.82 7.09
C ARG A 214 -6.46 18.59 7.80
N GLY A 215 -7.38 17.97 7.13
CA GLY A 215 -8.73 17.64 7.60
C GLY A 215 -9.20 16.38 6.90
N GLY A 216 -8.32 15.38 6.83
CA GLY A 216 -8.68 14.10 6.26
C GLY A 216 -9.92 13.56 6.97
N LEU A 217 -10.96 13.24 6.21
CA LEU A 217 -12.07 12.39 6.60
C LEU A 217 -11.55 10.98 6.97
N SER A 218 -10.64 10.90 7.94
CA SER A 218 -10.17 9.63 8.50
C SER A 218 -11.15 9.05 9.54
N LEU A 219 -12.34 9.65 9.66
CA LEU A 219 -13.37 9.23 10.64
C LEU A 219 -14.22 8.06 10.13
N TYR A 220 -14.22 7.79 8.84
CA TYR A 220 -14.99 6.68 8.28
C TYR A 220 -14.09 5.83 7.41
N SER A 221 -14.01 4.54 7.71
CA SER A 221 -13.39 3.61 6.78
C SER A 221 -14.29 3.51 5.53
N ARG A 222 -13.70 3.16 4.41
CA ARG A 222 -14.45 3.00 3.15
C ARG A 222 -15.55 1.95 3.29
N GLU A 223 -15.34 0.95 4.12
CA GLU A 223 -16.31 -0.06 4.46
C GLU A 223 -17.52 0.55 5.18
N ASP A 224 -17.30 1.50 6.07
CA ASP A 224 -18.39 2.20 6.80
C ASP A 224 -19.25 3.03 5.85
N ILE A 225 -18.64 3.66 4.83
CA ILE A 225 -19.35 4.43 3.80
C ILE A 225 -20.11 3.49 2.87
N ALA A 226 -19.51 2.40 2.44
CA ALA A 226 -20.16 1.41 1.57
C ALA A 226 -21.35 0.73 2.27
N GLU A 227 -21.26 0.44 3.56
CA GLU A 227 -22.33 -0.14 4.35
C GLU A 227 -23.48 0.85 4.57
N SER A 228 -23.19 2.15 4.76
CA SER A 228 -24.21 3.20 4.90
C SER A 228 -24.97 3.48 3.60
N LEU A 229 -24.36 3.25 2.44
CA LEU A 229 -24.98 3.44 1.13
C LEU A 229 -25.65 2.17 0.57
N GLY A 230 -25.34 1.00 1.11
CA GLY A 230 -25.91 -0.29 0.71
C GLY A 230 -27.13 -0.75 1.52
N GLY A 231 -27.58 0.05 2.49
CA GLY A 231 -28.62 -0.34 3.44
C GLY A 231 -30.08 -0.18 3.00
N ASP A 232 -30.35 0.38 1.82
CA ASP A 232 -31.71 0.69 1.36
C ASP A 232 -32.14 -0.14 0.16
N ASP A 233 -32.09 -1.47 0.23
CA ASP A 233 -32.88 -2.28 -0.71
C ASP A 233 -33.18 -3.71 -0.18
N VAL A 234 -33.84 -3.77 0.99
CA VAL A 234 -34.60 -4.98 1.35
C VAL A 234 -35.86 -4.54 2.13
N GLY A 235 -36.92 -4.29 1.41
CA GLY A 235 -38.20 -4.09 2.04
C GLY A 235 -39.34 -3.83 1.08
N GLN A 236 -40.12 -4.89 0.81
CA GLN A 236 -41.54 -4.90 0.48
C GLN A 236 -41.95 -4.68 -1.00
N GLN A 237 -42.36 -5.65 -1.65
CA GLN A 237 -43.69 -6.32 -1.74
C GLN A 237 -43.62 -7.41 -2.79
#